data_0f089fcdebdc620a41114aa563a9f4f9
#
_entry.id   0f089fcdebdc620a41114aa563a9f4f9
#
_cell.length_a   1.000
_cell.length_b   1.000
_cell.length_c   1.000
_cell.angle_alpha   90.00
_cell.angle_beta   90.00
_cell.angle_gamma   90.00
#
_symmetry.space_group_name_H-M   'P 1'
#
loop_
_entity.id
_entity.type
_entity.pdbx_description
1 polymer ?
#
loop_
_entity_poly.entity_id
_entity_poly.type
_entity_poly.pdbx_seq_one_letter_code
_entity_poly.pdbx_strand_id
1 'polypeptide(L)'
;KTAMAKSENMKFVGKRDENTVNSVPIWNWYMETLFEDVKGGLMQVYNCSSEKAVDMIYHDGLKIYAAMDTDLQKIAEETFESENVFGNNKKLQSGFFAMDYSGRVLATIGSRGEKKANRLRSLATMAKRQPGSTMKPLAVYGPAIDMGKYNYSSLVSDSPVPNWYGDGSEGPKNWGPGNTSGRYWGKIPLELALERSLNASAAQVGTEITPQKSFDFLREKLDFTSLTPSDNNRAPMALGGLSEGVTVREMTAGFQIFGNGGKYNKPYTFYHVDDHDGNVILDNRNNVPTQAISSSTASIMNHLLNRVVTGPHGTGRGANISSWEVYGKTGTTNDDKDSWFIGGTPYAVAGIWTGYLTPKHISTTTYASTTWKKVMSKYLSGKPKIKFSFDPDVVAASFCPKSGLLANPAGDAETQIGWYDKNKMPLTCDGIHMGVEHSTSSKLEEDDDNSKLNPDEDDEASHVSEGEQPETESKKDTGNSFPLNLPEIKNSFRDKTTRSAVPVG
;
A
#
# COMPACT_ATOMS: atom_id res chain seq x y z
N LYS A 1 24.37 1.56 53.15
CA LYS A 1 25.78 2.01 53.47
C LYS A 1 26.83 1.10 52.86
N THR A 2 26.61 -0.21 52.68
CA THR A 2 27.63 -1.17 52.19
C THR A 2 27.79 -1.10 50.64
N ALA A 3 26.81 -0.68 49.90
CA ALA A 3 26.89 -0.53 48.45
C ALA A 3 27.63 0.76 48.02
N MET A 4 27.44 1.86 48.77
CA MET A 4 28.18 3.10 48.52
C MET A 4 29.68 2.98 48.81
N ALA A 5 30.05 2.25 49.84
CA ALA A 5 31.49 2.05 50.18
C ALA A 5 32.22 1.18 49.15
N LYS A 6 31.51 0.34 48.38
CA LYS A 6 32.07 -0.43 47.25
C LYS A 6 32.27 0.39 45.99
N SER A 7 31.50 1.44 45.78
CA SER A 7 31.63 2.29 44.58
C SER A 7 32.83 3.23 44.65
N GLU A 8 33.23 3.67 45.84
CA GLU A 8 34.40 4.55 46.05
C GLU A 8 35.74 3.89 45.79
N ASN A 9 35.80 2.53 45.78
CA ASN A 9 37.01 1.77 45.52
C ASN A 9 37.07 1.09 44.14
N MET A 10 36.15 1.36 43.27
CA MET A 10 36.23 0.94 41.86
C MET A 10 37.17 1.85 41.10
N LYS A 11 38.47 1.48 41.05
CA LYS A 11 39.40 2.03 40.04
C LYS A 11 38.95 1.50 38.67
N PHE A 12 38.39 2.39 37.83
CA PHE A 12 38.26 2.10 36.40
C PHE A 12 39.68 1.91 35.81
N VAL A 13 40.12 0.67 35.64
CA VAL A 13 41.36 0.32 34.93
C VAL A 13 41.01 0.13 33.46
N GLY A 14 40.58 1.18 32.81
CA GLY A 14 40.41 1.27 31.36
C GLY A 14 40.81 2.66 30.94
N LYS A 15 41.94 2.80 30.26
CA LYS A 15 42.16 3.98 29.43
C LYS A 15 41.01 4.02 28.46
N ARG A 16 40.13 5.04 28.58
CA ARG A 16 39.32 5.48 27.42
C ARG A 16 40.37 5.86 26.37
N ASP A 17 40.52 5.06 25.36
CA ASP A 17 41.10 5.53 24.11
C ASP A 17 40.13 6.61 23.62
N GLU A 18 40.53 7.87 23.69
CA GLU A 18 39.75 9.04 23.22
C GLU A 18 39.46 8.96 21.71
N ASN A 19 40.06 7.99 21.01
CA ASN A 19 39.80 7.71 19.59
C ASN A 19 38.81 6.57 19.31
N THR A 20 38.35 5.83 20.30
CA THR A 20 37.13 5.00 20.16
C THR A 20 35.94 5.89 20.53
N VAL A 21 35.52 6.70 19.60
CA VAL A 21 34.12 7.11 19.52
C VAL A 21 33.38 5.77 19.49
N ASN A 22 32.72 5.40 20.59
CA ASN A 22 31.76 4.30 20.63
C ASN A 22 30.65 4.67 19.63
N SER A 23 30.86 4.31 18.37
CA SER A 23 29.82 4.46 17.35
C SER A 23 28.71 3.52 17.79
N VAL A 24 27.64 4.10 18.31
CA VAL A 24 26.42 3.35 18.60
C VAL A 24 26.08 2.62 17.31
N PRO A 25 25.96 1.27 17.32
CA PRO A 25 25.65 0.54 16.11
C PRO A 25 24.42 1.12 15.43
N ILE A 26 24.51 1.35 14.14
CA ILE A 26 23.35 1.83 13.37
C ILE A 26 22.43 0.65 13.16
N TRP A 27 21.22 0.77 13.69
CA TRP A 27 20.18 -0.24 13.53
C TRP A 27 19.69 -0.25 12.07
N ASN A 28 19.33 -1.42 11.59
CA ASN A 28 18.63 -1.53 10.31
C ASN A 28 17.19 -0.98 10.42
N TRP A 29 16.49 -0.87 9.30
CA TRP A 29 15.14 -0.32 9.28
C TRP A 29 14.11 -1.20 10.01
N TYR A 30 14.35 -2.50 10.06
CA TYR A 30 13.50 -3.40 10.84
C TYR A 30 13.60 -3.10 12.34
N MET A 31 14.81 -2.93 12.85
CA MET A 31 15.02 -2.62 14.26
C MET A 31 14.40 -1.27 14.68
N GLU A 32 14.36 -0.28 13.78
CA GLU A 32 13.65 0.96 14.02
C GLU A 32 12.14 0.73 14.17
N THR A 33 11.56 -0.10 13.28
CA THR A 33 10.13 -0.44 13.33
C THR A 33 9.82 -1.27 14.57
N LEU A 34 10.65 -2.25 14.90
CA LEU A 34 10.55 -3.06 16.11
C LEU A 34 10.55 -2.21 17.37
N PHE A 35 11.47 -1.25 17.44
CA PHE A 35 11.56 -0.33 18.57
C PHE A 35 10.27 0.48 18.78
N GLU A 36 9.72 1.04 17.70
CA GLU A 36 8.47 1.78 17.76
C GLU A 36 7.27 0.90 18.16
N ASP A 37 7.20 -0.33 17.65
CA ASP A 37 6.13 -1.28 17.96
C ASP A 37 6.22 -1.74 19.43
N VAL A 38 7.40 -2.06 19.95
CA VAL A 38 7.61 -2.42 21.38
C VAL A 38 7.27 -1.23 22.27
N LYS A 39 7.76 -0.02 21.93
CA LYS A 39 7.44 1.20 22.66
C LYS A 39 5.91 1.42 22.74
N GLY A 40 5.22 1.30 21.61
CA GLY A 40 3.76 1.43 21.54
C GLY A 40 3.04 0.38 22.41
N GLY A 41 3.49 -0.87 22.37
CA GLY A 41 2.96 -1.94 23.22
C GLY A 41 3.14 -1.67 24.71
N LEU A 42 4.32 -1.23 25.12
CA LEU A 42 4.61 -0.86 26.52
C LEU A 42 3.74 0.32 26.98
N MET A 43 3.60 1.36 26.15
CA MET A 43 2.72 2.49 26.46
C MET A 43 1.29 2.04 26.69
N GLN A 44 0.80 1.10 25.90
CA GLN A 44 -0.57 0.58 26.02
C GLN A 44 -0.75 -0.27 27.28
N VAL A 45 0.16 -1.22 27.54
CA VAL A 45 0.06 -2.16 28.68
C VAL A 45 0.26 -1.45 30.03
N TYR A 46 1.24 -0.55 30.09
CA TYR A 46 1.56 0.16 31.34
C TYR A 46 0.90 1.53 31.47
N ASN A 47 0.09 1.95 30.51
CA ASN A 47 -0.53 3.27 30.44
C ASN A 47 0.48 4.39 30.76
N CYS A 48 1.66 4.34 30.14
CA CYS A 48 2.78 5.21 30.43
C CYS A 48 3.12 6.15 29.24
N SER A 49 3.94 7.18 29.51
CA SER A 49 4.41 8.08 28.46
C SER A 49 5.43 7.41 27.53
N SER A 50 5.63 8.02 26.36
CA SER A 50 6.65 7.58 25.39
C SER A 50 8.06 7.54 26.00
N GLU A 51 8.41 8.55 26.81
CA GLU A 51 9.71 8.64 27.48
C GLU A 51 9.91 7.49 28.47
N LYS A 52 8.85 7.14 29.24
CA LYS A 52 8.94 6.02 30.18
C LYS A 52 9.06 4.69 29.44
N ALA A 53 8.31 4.48 28.36
CA ALA A 53 8.44 3.25 27.55
C ALA A 53 9.84 3.12 26.92
N VAL A 54 10.43 4.22 26.48
CA VAL A 54 11.83 4.25 25.99
C VAL A 54 12.82 3.91 27.13
N ASP A 55 12.63 4.47 28.32
CA ASP A 55 13.44 4.17 29.50
C ASP A 55 13.38 2.67 29.84
N MET A 56 12.19 2.06 29.82
CA MET A 56 11.99 0.62 30.03
C MET A 56 12.77 -0.21 29.00
N ILE A 57 12.71 0.13 27.70
CA ILE A 57 13.43 -0.61 26.64
C ILE A 57 14.94 -0.61 26.90
N TYR A 58 15.51 0.50 27.39
CA TYR A 58 16.96 0.61 27.59
C TYR A 58 17.45 0.10 28.95
N HIS A 59 16.63 0.16 30.00
CA HIS A 59 17.11 -0.03 31.35
C HIS A 59 16.47 -1.17 32.14
N ASP A 60 15.28 -1.66 31.74
CA ASP A 60 14.56 -2.69 32.51
C ASP A 60 14.95 -4.13 32.13
N GLY A 61 16.00 -4.32 31.30
CA GLY A 61 16.53 -5.63 30.97
C GLY A 61 15.60 -6.51 30.12
N LEU A 62 14.77 -5.86 29.29
CA LEU A 62 13.81 -6.54 28.44
C LEU A 62 14.49 -7.47 27.41
N LYS A 63 13.88 -8.63 27.17
CA LYS A 63 14.26 -9.58 26.12
C LYS A 63 13.21 -9.54 25.01
N ILE A 64 13.60 -9.03 23.85
CA ILE A 64 12.72 -8.83 22.70
C ILE A 64 12.98 -9.92 21.66
N TYR A 65 11.98 -10.75 21.36
CA TYR A 65 12.06 -11.82 20.38
C TYR A 65 11.52 -11.36 19.04
N ALA A 66 12.41 -10.82 18.22
CA ALA A 66 12.07 -10.26 16.91
C ALA A 66 11.53 -11.31 15.94
N ALA A 67 10.57 -10.90 15.12
CA ALA A 67 9.93 -11.74 14.10
C ALA A 67 10.57 -11.62 12.71
N MET A 68 11.69 -10.90 12.57
CA MET A 68 12.39 -10.61 11.32
C MET A 68 12.76 -11.88 10.53
N ASP A 69 12.63 -11.82 9.22
CA ASP A 69 13.27 -12.74 8.27
C ASP A 69 14.60 -12.09 7.85
N THR A 70 15.71 -12.60 8.38
CA THR A 70 17.04 -12.03 8.18
C THR A 70 17.48 -12.05 6.72
N ASP A 71 17.07 -13.07 5.97
CA ASP A 71 17.43 -13.21 4.56
C ASP A 71 16.66 -12.19 3.71
N LEU A 72 15.35 -12.05 3.93
CA LEU A 72 14.54 -11.05 3.21
C LEU A 72 14.98 -9.63 3.58
N GLN A 73 15.24 -9.35 4.86
CA GLN A 73 15.72 -8.03 5.29
C GLN A 73 17.03 -7.68 4.58
N LYS A 74 18.00 -8.59 4.56
CA LYS A 74 19.29 -8.42 3.87
C LYS A 74 19.11 -8.20 2.36
N ILE A 75 18.27 -9.02 1.70
CA ILE A 75 17.97 -8.87 0.27
C ILE A 75 17.37 -7.48 -0.02
N ALA A 76 16.47 -7.03 0.86
CA ALA A 76 15.85 -5.71 0.71
C ALA A 76 16.89 -4.59 0.90
N GLU A 77 17.72 -4.64 1.95
CA GLU A 77 18.79 -3.67 2.18
C GLU A 77 19.72 -3.56 0.98
N GLU A 78 20.32 -4.66 0.53
CA GLU A 78 21.21 -4.71 -0.64
C GLU A 78 20.54 -4.14 -1.90
N THR A 79 19.24 -4.39 -2.07
CA THR A 79 18.50 -3.89 -3.25
C THR A 79 18.31 -2.37 -3.19
N PHE A 80 17.93 -1.83 -2.01
CA PHE A 80 17.64 -0.40 -1.84
C PHE A 80 18.90 0.45 -1.64
N GLU A 81 20.03 -0.14 -1.24
CA GLU A 81 21.33 0.50 -1.17
C GLU A 81 22.00 0.59 -2.55
N SER A 82 21.57 -0.24 -3.50
CA SER A 82 22.11 -0.19 -4.86
C SER A 82 21.93 1.20 -5.49
N GLU A 83 23.02 1.76 -6.00
CA GLU A 83 23.00 3.08 -6.67
C GLU A 83 22.04 3.14 -7.85
N ASN A 84 21.83 2.02 -8.53
CA ASN A 84 21.03 1.90 -9.74
C ASN A 84 19.60 1.39 -9.50
N VAL A 85 19.12 1.35 -8.23
CA VAL A 85 17.77 0.84 -7.94
C VAL A 85 16.68 1.62 -8.67
N PHE A 86 16.86 2.91 -8.88
CA PHE A 86 15.97 3.80 -9.62
C PHE A 86 16.72 4.52 -10.78
N GLY A 87 17.56 3.79 -11.50
CA GLY A 87 18.40 4.35 -12.56
C GLY A 87 19.27 5.52 -12.05
N ASN A 88 19.45 6.52 -12.87
CA ASN A 88 20.27 7.70 -12.53
C ASN A 88 19.58 8.69 -11.55
N ASN A 89 18.32 8.43 -11.14
CA ASN A 89 17.59 9.34 -10.26
C ASN A 89 17.97 9.16 -8.79
N LYS A 90 19.06 9.81 -8.37
CA LYS A 90 19.57 9.71 -6.97
C LYS A 90 18.70 10.39 -5.91
N LYS A 91 17.72 11.23 -6.31
CA LYS A 91 16.83 11.96 -5.37
C LYS A 91 15.54 11.23 -5.07
N LEU A 92 15.21 10.21 -5.86
CA LEU A 92 14.00 9.42 -5.66
C LEU A 92 14.14 8.57 -4.40
N GLN A 93 13.10 8.58 -3.58
CA GLN A 93 13.03 7.84 -2.30
C GLN A 93 12.03 6.70 -2.40
N SER A 94 12.10 5.80 -1.43
CA SER A 94 11.18 4.67 -1.38
C SER A 94 11.03 4.13 0.02
N GLY A 95 9.88 3.51 0.30
CA GLY A 95 9.63 2.70 1.49
C GLY A 95 9.15 1.32 1.06
N PHE A 96 9.61 0.28 1.73
CA PHE A 96 9.24 -1.12 1.48
C PHE A 96 8.83 -1.79 2.78
N PHE A 97 7.78 -2.61 2.71
CA PHE A 97 7.28 -3.39 3.84
C PHE A 97 6.84 -4.77 3.34
N ALA A 98 7.26 -5.82 4.03
CA ALA A 98 6.89 -7.19 3.71
C ALA A 98 6.46 -7.96 4.96
N MET A 99 5.41 -8.79 4.83
CA MET A 99 4.89 -9.64 5.89
C MET A 99 4.40 -10.97 5.31
N ASP A 100 4.32 -11.99 6.15
CA ASP A 100 3.63 -13.22 5.80
C ASP A 100 2.12 -13.15 6.12
N TYR A 101 1.41 -14.20 5.77
CA TYR A 101 -0.05 -14.27 5.94
C TYR A 101 -0.50 -14.57 7.37
N SER A 102 0.43 -14.72 8.33
CA SER A 102 0.12 -14.83 9.77
C SER A 102 0.17 -13.48 10.49
N GLY A 103 0.59 -12.41 9.80
CA GLY A 103 0.81 -11.09 10.37
C GLY A 103 2.27 -10.82 10.75
N ARG A 104 3.16 -11.81 10.63
CA ARG A 104 4.58 -11.64 10.90
C ARG A 104 5.22 -10.68 9.91
N VAL A 105 5.78 -9.58 10.39
CA VAL A 105 6.58 -8.66 9.59
C VAL A 105 7.93 -9.30 9.30
N LEU A 106 8.25 -9.44 8.02
CA LEU A 106 9.46 -10.12 7.56
C LEU A 106 10.61 -9.15 7.33
N ALA A 107 10.33 -8.01 6.68
CA ALA A 107 11.34 -7.01 6.35
C ALA A 107 10.72 -5.62 6.20
N THR A 108 11.51 -4.60 6.47
CA THR A 108 11.13 -3.20 6.22
C THR A 108 12.32 -2.36 5.79
N ILE A 109 12.10 -1.45 4.82
CA ILE A 109 13.05 -0.44 4.39
C ILE A 109 12.37 0.93 4.48
N GLY A 110 12.95 1.81 5.28
CA GLY A 110 12.39 3.13 5.54
C GLY A 110 12.87 4.23 4.60
N SER A 111 13.93 4.01 3.84
CA SER A 111 14.37 4.91 2.76
C SER A 111 15.36 4.22 1.83
N ARG A 112 15.59 4.82 0.66
CA ARG A 112 16.65 4.41 -0.25
C ARG A 112 18.03 4.76 0.30
N GLY A 113 19.04 3.94 -0.06
CA GLY A 113 20.45 4.13 0.26
C GLY A 113 20.83 3.67 1.64
N GLU A 114 22.13 3.74 1.94
CA GLU A 114 22.69 3.34 3.23
C GLU A 114 22.07 4.16 4.38
N LYS A 115 21.65 3.48 5.43
CA LYS A 115 21.14 4.11 6.63
C LYS A 115 22.30 4.61 7.50
N LYS A 116 22.35 5.93 7.73
CA LYS A 116 23.50 6.60 8.37
C LYS A 116 23.30 7.04 9.83
N ALA A 117 22.11 6.85 10.36
CA ALA A 117 21.79 7.24 11.73
C ALA A 117 20.64 6.40 12.28
N ASN A 118 20.52 6.35 13.62
CA ASN A 118 19.35 5.79 14.29
C ASN A 118 18.24 6.84 14.42
N ARG A 119 17.00 6.40 14.68
CA ARG A 119 15.81 7.22 14.90
C ARG A 119 15.40 8.07 13.69
N LEU A 120 15.64 7.55 12.49
CA LEU A 120 15.19 8.17 11.27
C LEU A 120 13.71 7.85 10.98
N ARG A 121 13.01 8.82 10.40
CA ARG A 121 11.60 8.63 9.99
C ARG A 121 11.51 7.63 8.84
N SER A 122 10.82 6.52 9.06
CA SER A 122 10.58 5.50 8.06
C SER A 122 9.51 5.93 7.05
N LEU A 123 9.81 5.84 5.76
CA LEU A 123 8.84 6.05 4.68
C LEU A 123 7.88 4.87 4.50
N ALA A 124 8.21 3.71 5.09
CA ALA A 124 7.36 2.53 5.03
C ALA A 124 6.29 2.50 6.13
N THR A 125 6.63 2.97 7.35
CA THR A 125 5.78 2.75 8.53
C THR A 125 5.30 4.03 9.20
N MET A 126 5.91 5.18 8.89
CA MET A 126 5.60 6.47 9.53
C MET A 126 5.15 7.55 8.54
N ALA A 127 5.59 7.49 7.30
CA ALA A 127 5.18 8.47 6.29
C ALA A 127 3.87 8.04 5.64
N LYS A 128 2.90 8.96 5.65
CA LYS A 128 1.64 8.79 4.95
C LYS A 128 1.75 9.37 3.55
N ARG A 129 1.24 8.64 2.55
CA ARG A 129 1.22 9.02 1.14
C ARG A 129 -0.10 8.60 0.51
N GLN A 130 -0.56 9.32 -0.48
CA GLN A 130 -1.76 8.93 -1.22
C GLN A 130 -1.52 7.62 -1.98
N PRO A 131 -2.33 6.58 -1.77
CA PRO A 131 -2.12 5.26 -2.37
C PRO A 131 -2.55 5.19 -3.83
N GLY A 132 -3.32 6.16 -4.32
CA GLY A 132 -3.87 6.15 -5.66
C GLY A 132 -4.66 4.86 -5.94
N SER A 133 -4.53 4.34 -7.14
CA SER A 133 -5.29 3.16 -7.60
C SER A 133 -5.02 1.86 -6.83
N THR A 134 -4.03 1.79 -5.90
CA THR A 134 -3.91 0.63 -5.00
C THR A 134 -5.06 0.55 -4.00
N MET A 135 -5.83 1.62 -3.81
CA MET A 135 -7.02 1.62 -2.98
C MET A 135 -8.18 0.80 -3.58
N LYS A 136 -8.29 0.74 -4.92
CA LYS A 136 -9.42 0.12 -5.63
C LYS A 136 -9.75 -1.32 -5.20
N PRO A 137 -8.80 -2.25 -5.05
CA PRO A 137 -9.10 -3.60 -4.58
C PRO A 137 -9.67 -3.64 -3.16
N LEU A 138 -9.16 -2.79 -2.26
CA LEU A 138 -9.55 -2.79 -0.85
C LEU A 138 -10.86 -2.06 -0.59
N ALA A 139 -11.04 -0.89 -1.21
CA ALA A 139 -12.16 -0.02 -0.90
C ALA A 139 -13.35 -0.18 -1.87
N VAL A 140 -13.13 -0.78 -3.06
CA VAL A 140 -14.16 -0.87 -4.10
C VAL A 140 -14.47 -2.32 -4.46
N TYR A 141 -13.56 -2.98 -5.17
CA TYR A 141 -13.89 -4.26 -5.82
C TYR A 141 -14.03 -5.43 -4.85
N GLY A 142 -13.17 -5.53 -3.84
CA GLY A 142 -13.28 -6.54 -2.78
C GLY A 142 -14.62 -6.46 -2.06
N PRO A 143 -14.98 -5.31 -1.45
CA PRO A 143 -16.28 -5.12 -0.83
C PRO A 143 -17.48 -5.32 -1.78
N ALA A 144 -17.39 -4.86 -3.03
CA ALA A 144 -18.48 -5.00 -4.01
C ALA A 144 -18.79 -6.47 -4.35
N ILE A 145 -17.75 -7.30 -4.50
CA ILE A 145 -17.90 -8.74 -4.74
C ILE A 145 -18.37 -9.45 -3.47
N ASP A 146 -17.83 -9.10 -2.31
CA ASP A 146 -18.21 -9.72 -1.03
C ASP A 146 -19.68 -9.47 -0.68
N MET A 147 -20.20 -8.28 -1.01
CA MET A 147 -21.62 -7.94 -0.89
C MET A 147 -22.51 -8.66 -1.93
N GLY A 148 -21.95 -9.43 -2.86
CA GLY A 148 -22.68 -10.09 -3.93
C GLY A 148 -23.29 -9.15 -4.99
N LYS A 149 -22.84 -7.89 -5.04
CA LYS A 149 -23.31 -6.93 -6.05
C LYS A 149 -22.66 -7.16 -7.42
N TYR A 150 -21.44 -7.68 -7.40
CA TYR A 150 -20.62 -7.94 -8.58
C TYR A 150 -19.97 -9.32 -8.48
N ASN A 151 -19.61 -9.86 -9.62
CA ASN A 151 -18.78 -11.05 -9.76
C ASN A 151 -17.59 -10.76 -10.69
N TYR A 152 -16.80 -11.78 -10.99
CA TYR A 152 -15.59 -11.68 -11.82
C TYR A 152 -15.81 -10.98 -13.17
N SER A 153 -16.91 -11.31 -13.85
CA SER A 153 -17.19 -10.86 -15.21
C SER A 153 -18.31 -9.83 -15.31
N SER A 154 -18.93 -9.43 -14.20
CA SER A 154 -20.02 -8.43 -14.21
C SER A 154 -19.66 -7.22 -15.05
N LEU A 155 -20.57 -6.78 -15.91
CA LEU A 155 -20.35 -5.55 -16.67
C LEU A 155 -20.38 -4.35 -15.73
N VAL A 156 -19.33 -3.55 -15.78
CA VAL A 156 -19.23 -2.25 -15.09
C VAL A 156 -19.23 -1.12 -16.11
N SER A 157 -19.80 0.02 -15.74
CA SER A 157 -19.79 1.20 -16.60
C SER A 157 -18.47 1.93 -16.49
N ASP A 158 -17.79 2.13 -17.61
CA ASP A 158 -16.64 3.02 -17.73
C ASP A 158 -17.06 4.28 -18.46
N SER A 159 -17.81 5.14 -17.76
CA SER A 159 -18.32 6.42 -18.24
C SER A 159 -18.19 7.48 -17.16
N PRO A 160 -18.18 8.76 -17.52
CA PRO A 160 -18.11 9.84 -16.53
C PRO A 160 -19.25 9.77 -15.52
N VAL A 161 -18.93 9.96 -14.25
CA VAL A 161 -19.92 10.07 -13.16
C VAL A 161 -20.38 11.53 -13.08
N PRO A 162 -21.67 11.81 -13.24
CA PRO A 162 -22.18 13.16 -13.08
C PRO A 162 -21.96 13.70 -11.66
N ASN A 163 -21.74 15.01 -11.55
CA ASN A 163 -21.52 15.69 -10.28
C ASN A 163 -20.38 15.05 -9.44
N TRP A 164 -19.30 14.66 -10.12
CA TRP A 164 -18.17 14.00 -9.47
C TRP A 164 -17.40 14.93 -8.55
N TYR A 165 -17.14 16.16 -9.00
CA TYR A 165 -16.34 17.12 -8.25
C TYR A 165 -17.11 17.85 -7.15
N GLY A 166 -18.46 17.88 -7.22
CA GLY A 166 -19.30 18.46 -6.19
C GLY A 166 -19.12 19.99 -6.03
N ASP A 167 -18.61 20.65 -7.07
CA ASP A 167 -18.28 22.08 -7.06
C ASP A 167 -19.48 22.97 -7.41
N GLY A 168 -20.67 22.39 -7.59
CA GLY A 168 -21.89 23.07 -7.96
C GLY A 168 -21.99 23.49 -9.43
N SER A 169 -20.96 23.19 -10.25
CA SER A 169 -21.03 23.42 -11.69
C SER A 169 -21.97 22.43 -12.37
N GLU A 170 -22.66 22.86 -13.41
CA GLU A 170 -23.53 21.99 -14.21
C GLU A 170 -22.82 21.46 -15.46
N GLY A 171 -23.29 20.31 -15.94
CA GLY A 171 -22.83 19.72 -17.20
C GLY A 171 -21.47 19.03 -17.13
N PRO A 172 -20.82 18.81 -18.30
CA PRO A 172 -19.64 17.95 -18.42
C PRO A 172 -18.42 18.39 -17.62
N LYS A 173 -18.32 19.66 -17.22
CA LYS A 173 -17.21 20.16 -16.38
C LYS A 173 -17.18 19.54 -14.99
N ASN A 174 -18.35 19.14 -14.46
CA ASN A 174 -18.49 18.48 -13.16
C ASN A 174 -18.57 16.94 -13.28
N TRP A 175 -18.26 16.41 -14.44
CA TRP A 175 -18.29 14.98 -14.69
C TRP A 175 -16.86 14.42 -14.61
N GLY A 176 -16.71 13.27 -13.96
CA GLY A 176 -15.43 12.61 -13.80
C GLY A 176 -15.59 11.22 -13.18
N PRO A 177 -14.50 10.63 -12.71
CA PRO A 177 -13.11 11.00 -13.01
C PRO A 177 -12.73 10.60 -14.44
N GLY A 178 -11.72 11.26 -15.00
CA GLY A 178 -11.08 10.84 -16.24
C GLY A 178 -10.23 9.58 -16.04
N ASN A 179 -10.17 8.73 -17.06
CA ASN A 179 -9.17 7.66 -17.12
C ASN A 179 -7.81 8.20 -17.56
N THR A 180 -6.72 7.56 -17.15
CA THR A 180 -5.36 7.94 -17.55
C THR A 180 -5.18 7.89 -19.08
N SER A 181 -5.92 7.00 -19.77
CA SER A 181 -5.93 6.90 -21.24
C SER A 181 -6.63 8.08 -21.95
N GLY A 182 -7.30 8.98 -21.21
CA GLY A 182 -8.09 10.06 -21.76
C GLY A 182 -9.39 9.64 -22.44
N ARG A 183 -9.75 8.36 -22.42
CA ARG A 183 -10.97 7.82 -23.05
C ARG A 183 -11.76 6.93 -22.11
N TYR A 184 -13.04 6.72 -22.41
CA TYR A 184 -13.94 5.82 -21.72
C TYR A 184 -14.26 4.61 -22.63
N TRP A 185 -14.50 3.46 -21.99
CA TRP A 185 -14.69 2.18 -22.69
C TRP A 185 -16.15 1.71 -22.71
N GLY A 186 -17.07 2.45 -22.07
CA GLY A 186 -18.47 2.07 -21.97
C GLY A 186 -18.69 0.91 -20.98
N LYS A 187 -19.52 -0.05 -21.34
CA LYS A 187 -19.76 -1.25 -20.53
C LYS A 187 -18.71 -2.33 -20.83
N ILE A 188 -17.95 -2.72 -19.84
CA ILE A 188 -16.87 -3.72 -19.95
C ILE A 188 -16.89 -4.67 -18.76
N PRO A 189 -16.32 -5.88 -18.85
CA PRO A 189 -16.16 -6.77 -17.69
C PRO A 189 -15.34 -6.12 -16.57
N LEU A 190 -15.71 -6.38 -15.32
CA LEU A 190 -15.01 -5.91 -14.12
C LEU A 190 -13.54 -6.33 -14.14
N GLU A 191 -13.27 -7.54 -14.61
CA GLU A 191 -11.91 -8.05 -14.78
C GLU A 191 -11.05 -7.09 -15.62
N LEU A 192 -11.52 -6.68 -16.79
CA LEU A 192 -10.81 -5.76 -17.68
C LEU A 192 -10.69 -4.36 -17.07
N ALA A 193 -11.73 -3.88 -16.38
CA ALA A 193 -11.71 -2.59 -15.70
C ALA A 193 -10.63 -2.54 -14.61
N LEU A 194 -10.46 -3.62 -13.83
CA LEU A 194 -9.43 -3.72 -12.81
C LEU A 194 -8.03 -3.94 -13.41
N GLU A 195 -7.91 -4.78 -14.45
CA GLU A 195 -6.66 -5.02 -15.19
C GLU A 195 -6.07 -3.71 -15.72
N ARG A 196 -6.91 -2.89 -16.38
CA ARG A 196 -6.55 -1.57 -16.91
C ARG A 196 -6.54 -0.46 -15.86
N SER A 197 -6.95 -0.76 -14.63
CA SER A 197 -7.01 0.23 -13.54
C SER A 197 -7.90 1.46 -13.84
N LEU A 198 -9.03 1.28 -14.52
CA LEU A 198 -9.90 2.36 -14.95
C LEU A 198 -10.49 3.13 -13.76
N ASN A 199 -10.47 4.46 -13.85
CA ASN A 199 -10.92 5.33 -12.78
C ASN A 199 -12.44 5.46 -12.76
N ALA A 200 -13.05 5.65 -13.94
CA ALA A 200 -14.49 5.83 -14.06
C ALA A 200 -15.25 4.58 -13.59
N SER A 201 -14.80 3.39 -13.98
CA SER A 201 -15.40 2.13 -13.52
C SER A 201 -15.30 1.98 -12.00
N ALA A 202 -14.14 2.28 -11.40
CA ALA A 202 -13.98 2.23 -9.95
C ALA A 202 -14.89 3.26 -9.24
N ALA A 203 -15.05 4.45 -9.80
CA ALA A 203 -15.92 5.48 -9.27
C ALA A 203 -17.41 5.07 -9.32
N GLN A 204 -17.86 4.45 -10.42
CA GLN A 204 -19.22 3.93 -10.55
C GLN A 204 -19.51 2.86 -9.49
N VAL A 205 -18.67 1.81 -9.44
CA VAL A 205 -18.82 0.72 -8.46
C VAL A 205 -18.71 1.26 -7.03
N GLY A 206 -17.75 2.14 -6.73
CA GLY A 206 -17.58 2.75 -5.41
C GLY A 206 -18.78 3.62 -4.99
N THR A 207 -19.44 4.28 -5.94
CA THR A 207 -20.67 5.04 -5.67
C THR A 207 -21.84 4.11 -5.31
N GLU A 208 -21.95 2.96 -5.99
CA GLU A 208 -23.03 1.99 -5.74
C GLU A 208 -22.89 1.26 -4.40
N ILE A 209 -21.67 0.96 -3.95
CA ILE A 209 -21.46 0.35 -2.63
C ILE A 209 -21.47 1.37 -1.50
N THR A 210 -21.37 2.65 -1.81
CA THR A 210 -21.28 3.84 -0.98
C THR A 210 -19.91 4.06 -0.32
N PRO A 211 -19.41 5.31 -0.27
CA PRO A 211 -18.15 5.64 0.41
C PRO A 211 -18.12 5.24 1.88
N GLN A 212 -19.25 5.37 2.59
CA GLN A 212 -19.36 4.99 3.99
C GLN A 212 -18.99 3.52 4.22
N LYS A 213 -19.54 2.59 3.42
CA LYS A 213 -19.24 1.16 3.58
C LYS A 213 -17.77 0.85 3.28
N SER A 214 -17.19 1.51 2.28
CA SER A 214 -15.76 1.40 1.99
C SER A 214 -14.90 1.90 3.15
N PHE A 215 -15.25 3.04 3.71
CA PHE A 215 -14.57 3.66 4.84
C PHE A 215 -14.64 2.81 6.11
N ASP A 216 -15.83 2.31 6.46
CA ASP A 216 -16.03 1.42 7.60
C ASP A 216 -15.28 0.11 7.43
N PHE A 217 -15.33 -0.48 6.23
CA PHE A 217 -14.57 -1.70 5.93
C PHE A 217 -13.06 -1.54 6.14
N LEU A 218 -12.47 -0.45 5.65
CA LEU A 218 -11.05 -0.18 5.83
C LEU A 218 -10.69 0.00 7.31
N ARG A 219 -11.51 0.70 8.09
CA ARG A 219 -11.24 0.97 9.50
C ARG A 219 -11.50 -0.24 10.39
N GLU A 220 -12.65 -0.89 10.22
CA GLU A 220 -13.12 -1.92 11.15
C GLU A 220 -12.59 -3.32 10.83
N LYS A 221 -12.37 -3.60 9.53
CA LYS A 221 -11.91 -4.91 9.09
C LYS A 221 -10.41 -4.96 8.79
N LEU A 222 -9.81 -3.86 8.42
CA LEU A 222 -8.40 -3.78 8.00
C LEU A 222 -7.53 -2.88 8.89
N ASP A 223 -8.06 -2.40 10.03
CA ASP A 223 -7.34 -1.60 11.04
C ASP A 223 -6.61 -0.37 10.44
N PHE A 224 -7.23 0.30 9.45
CA PHE A 224 -6.69 1.53 8.87
C PHE A 224 -6.87 2.69 9.86
N THR A 225 -5.79 3.14 10.45
CA THR A 225 -5.76 4.20 11.48
C THR A 225 -5.46 5.58 10.90
N SER A 226 -4.97 5.62 9.66
CA SER A 226 -4.56 6.88 8.99
C SER A 226 -5.73 7.64 8.36
N LEU A 227 -6.89 7.02 8.20
CA LEU A 227 -8.06 7.64 7.57
C LEU A 227 -8.66 8.73 8.45
N THR A 228 -9.05 9.84 7.82
CA THR A 228 -9.74 10.96 8.45
C THR A 228 -11.22 10.97 8.06
N PRO A 229 -12.11 11.66 8.81
CA PRO A 229 -13.52 11.75 8.43
C PRO A 229 -13.77 12.35 7.03
N SER A 230 -12.89 13.24 6.55
CA SER A 230 -12.97 13.82 5.20
C SER A 230 -12.72 12.79 4.08
N ASP A 231 -12.06 11.68 4.40
CA ASP A 231 -11.82 10.60 3.44
C ASP A 231 -13.06 9.75 3.15
N ASN A 232 -14.12 9.86 3.99
CA ASN A 232 -15.42 9.24 3.73
C ASN A 232 -16.15 9.94 2.59
N ASN A 233 -15.57 9.88 1.39
CA ASN A 233 -16.10 10.51 0.19
C ASN A 233 -15.75 9.66 -1.05
N ARG A 234 -16.44 9.93 -2.18
CA ARG A 234 -16.31 9.16 -3.43
C ARG A 234 -14.88 9.08 -3.96
N ALA A 235 -14.21 10.21 -4.11
CA ALA A 235 -12.88 10.25 -4.70
C ALA A 235 -11.80 9.61 -3.80
N PRO A 236 -11.69 9.91 -2.49
CA PRO A 236 -10.77 9.22 -1.60
C PRO A 236 -10.96 7.70 -1.61
N MET A 237 -12.20 7.22 -1.45
CA MET A 237 -12.48 5.78 -1.38
C MET A 237 -12.27 5.07 -2.72
N ALA A 238 -12.71 5.65 -3.84
CA ALA A 238 -12.61 4.98 -5.14
C ALA A 238 -11.22 5.09 -5.79
N LEU A 239 -10.49 6.18 -5.56
CA LEU A 239 -9.26 6.50 -6.28
C LEU A 239 -8.02 6.68 -5.40
N GLY A 240 -8.17 6.65 -4.07
CA GLY A 240 -7.08 6.77 -3.13
C GLY A 240 -6.51 8.19 -2.99
N GLY A 241 -7.28 9.22 -3.35
CA GLY A 241 -6.94 10.63 -3.12
C GLY A 241 -7.22 11.03 -1.67
N LEU A 242 -6.59 10.36 -0.70
CA LEU A 242 -6.81 10.56 0.72
C LEU A 242 -6.21 11.88 1.21
N SER A 243 -6.83 12.49 2.22
CA SER A 243 -6.43 13.78 2.78
C SER A 243 -5.00 13.78 3.33
N GLU A 244 -4.70 12.82 4.20
CA GLU A 244 -3.36 12.64 4.76
C GLU A 244 -2.58 11.51 4.10
N GLY A 245 -3.27 10.60 3.41
CA GLY A 245 -2.72 9.38 2.87
C GLY A 245 -2.61 8.27 3.91
N VAL A 246 -1.92 7.19 3.53
CA VAL A 246 -1.71 5.97 4.32
C VAL A 246 -0.24 5.55 4.28
N THR A 247 0.17 4.67 5.19
CA THR A 247 1.51 4.10 5.21
C THR A 247 1.62 2.88 4.28
N VAL A 248 2.84 2.54 3.86
CA VAL A 248 3.09 1.29 3.11
C VAL A 248 2.69 0.08 3.96
N ARG A 249 2.92 0.15 5.29
CA ARG A 249 2.51 -0.88 6.25
C ARG A 249 1.00 -1.15 6.20
N GLU A 250 0.15 -0.11 6.30
CA GLU A 250 -1.31 -0.27 6.28
C GLU A 250 -1.80 -0.87 4.97
N MET A 251 -1.31 -0.35 3.84
CA MET A 251 -1.69 -0.86 2.53
C MET A 251 -1.26 -2.33 2.33
N THR A 252 -0.03 -2.68 2.73
CA THR A 252 0.46 -4.05 2.63
C THR A 252 -0.33 -4.99 3.53
N ALA A 253 -0.62 -4.56 4.75
CA ALA A 253 -1.44 -5.31 5.69
C ALA A 253 -2.86 -5.55 5.16
N GLY A 254 -3.48 -4.56 4.51
CA GLY A 254 -4.77 -4.75 3.86
C GLY A 254 -4.74 -5.80 2.75
N PHE A 255 -3.71 -5.78 1.91
CA PHE A 255 -3.61 -6.69 0.76
C PHE A 255 -3.41 -8.17 1.12
N GLN A 256 -2.99 -8.51 2.33
CA GLN A 256 -2.85 -9.90 2.76
C GLN A 256 -4.15 -10.70 2.60
N ILE A 257 -5.32 -10.05 2.71
CA ILE A 257 -6.62 -10.72 2.65
C ILE A 257 -6.85 -11.46 1.33
N PHE A 258 -6.22 -11.04 0.26
CA PHE A 258 -6.34 -11.66 -1.06
C PHE A 258 -5.46 -12.91 -1.23
N GLY A 259 -4.55 -13.20 -0.31
CA GLY A 259 -3.65 -14.33 -0.36
C GLY A 259 -3.88 -15.40 0.71
N ASN A 260 -4.81 -15.17 1.67
CA ASN A 260 -4.99 -16.04 2.82
C ASN A 260 -6.47 -16.33 3.17
N GLY A 261 -7.34 -16.37 2.17
CA GLY A 261 -8.75 -16.70 2.37
C GLY A 261 -9.55 -15.60 3.07
N GLY A 262 -9.20 -14.34 2.83
CA GLY A 262 -9.96 -13.18 3.30
C GLY A 262 -9.67 -12.76 4.74
N LYS A 263 -8.66 -13.32 5.37
CA LYS A 263 -8.29 -13.05 6.77
C LYS A 263 -7.33 -11.88 6.86
N TYR A 264 -7.60 -10.98 7.80
CA TYR A 264 -6.69 -9.90 8.19
C TYR A 264 -6.02 -10.26 9.52
N ASN A 265 -4.70 -10.29 9.52
CA ASN A 265 -3.85 -10.42 10.70
C ASN A 265 -3.15 -9.10 10.97
N LYS A 266 -3.22 -8.60 12.20
CA LYS A 266 -2.50 -7.38 12.57
C LYS A 266 -1.00 -7.59 12.43
N PRO A 267 -0.27 -6.70 11.73
CA PRO A 267 1.18 -6.85 11.56
C PRO A 267 1.93 -6.74 12.89
N TYR A 268 2.86 -7.66 13.14
CA TYR A 268 3.72 -7.63 14.32
C TYR A 268 5.20 -7.85 13.97
N THR A 269 6.08 -7.11 14.66
CA THR A 269 7.53 -7.15 14.48
C THR A 269 8.27 -8.01 15.52
N PHE A 270 7.58 -8.47 16.56
CA PHE A 270 8.11 -9.36 17.58
C PHE A 270 7.09 -10.42 17.95
N TYR A 271 7.57 -11.60 18.31
CA TYR A 271 6.73 -12.67 18.82
C TYR A 271 6.25 -12.37 20.24
N HIS A 272 7.17 -12.02 21.13
CA HIS A 272 6.90 -11.62 22.50
C HIS A 272 8.04 -10.79 23.07
N VAL A 273 7.79 -10.14 24.20
CA VAL A 273 8.77 -9.43 25.01
C VAL A 273 8.67 -9.95 26.44
N ASP A 274 9.81 -10.35 27.00
CA ASP A 274 9.91 -10.74 28.41
C ASP A 274 10.55 -9.62 29.23
N ASP A 275 10.18 -9.52 30.50
CA ASP A 275 10.90 -8.73 31.49
C ASP A 275 12.22 -9.40 31.91
N HIS A 276 12.96 -8.78 32.85
CA HIS A 276 14.22 -9.32 33.34
C HIS A 276 14.06 -10.63 34.11
N ASP A 277 12.88 -10.88 34.71
CA ASP A 277 12.55 -12.08 35.44
C ASP A 277 12.07 -13.23 34.53
N GLY A 278 11.83 -12.94 33.24
CA GLY A 278 11.37 -13.90 32.25
C GLY A 278 9.85 -13.99 32.13
N ASN A 279 9.10 -13.05 32.72
CA ASN A 279 7.67 -12.99 32.51
C ASN A 279 7.34 -12.32 31.19
N VAL A 280 6.40 -12.90 30.43
CA VAL A 280 5.94 -12.33 29.17
C VAL A 280 5.08 -11.10 29.42
N ILE A 281 5.52 -9.92 28.95
CA ILE A 281 4.81 -8.64 29.10
C ILE A 281 4.11 -8.17 27.85
N LEU A 282 4.57 -8.57 26.66
CA LEU A 282 3.89 -8.37 25.39
C LEU A 282 3.89 -9.69 24.61
N ASP A 283 2.78 -10.07 24.00
CA ASP A 283 2.64 -11.33 23.26
C ASP A 283 1.79 -11.21 22.00
N ASN A 284 2.39 -11.50 20.83
CA ASN A 284 1.72 -11.53 19.53
C ASN A 284 1.55 -12.95 18.96
N ARG A 285 1.95 -14.00 19.69
CA ARG A 285 1.92 -15.40 19.21
C ARG A 285 0.50 -15.94 19.04
N ASN A 286 -0.46 -15.37 19.77
CA ASN A 286 -1.85 -15.78 19.77
C ASN A 286 -2.75 -14.77 19.03
N ASN A 287 -2.23 -14.14 17.97
CA ASN A 287 -3.01 -13.19 17.17
C ASN A 287 -4.19 -13.91 16.49
N VAL A 288 -5.41 -13.44 16.76
CA VAL A 288 -6.64 -13.98 16.15
C VAL A 288 -6.97 -13.16 14.91
N PRO A 289 -7.02 -13.77 13.72
CA PRO A 289 -7.33 -13.04 12.50
C PRO A 289 -8.80 -12.58 12.47
N THR A 290 -9.03 -11.41 11.90
CA THR A 290 -10.36 -10.93 11.54
C THR A 290 -10.73 -11.45 10.14
N GLN A 291 -11.89 -12.12 9.98
CA GLN A 291 -12.42 -12.40 8.65
C GLN A 291 -12.92 -11.10 8.05
N ALA A 292 -12.15 -10.54 7.11
CA ALA A 292 -12.46 -9.26 6.47
C ALA A 292 -13.45 -9.42 5.31
N ILE A 293 -13.20 -10.40 4.44
CA ILE A 293 -14.06 -10.79 3.31
C ILE A 293 -14.18 -12.33 3.29
N SER A 294 -15.17 -12.86 2.60
CA SER A 294 -15.31 -14.32 2.43
C SER A 294 -14.12 -14.95 1.71
N SER A 295 -13.86 -16.22 1.97
CA SER A 295 -12.78 -16.97 1.31
C SER A 295 -13.00 -17.05 -0.21
N SER A 296 -14.25 -17.17 -0.66
CA SER A 296 -14.58 -17.16 -2.08
C SER A 296 -14.29 -15.80 -2.71
N THR A 297 -14.66 -14.69 -2.06
CA THR A 297 -14.32 -13.32 -2.52
C THR A 297 -12.80 -13.14 -2.59
N ALA A 298 -12.06 -13.58 -1.58
CA ALA A 298 -10.60 -13.49 -1.57
C ALA A 298 -9.97 -14.22 -2.74
N SER A 299 -10.45 -15.43 -3.05
CA SER A 299 -9.99 -16.25 -4.17
C SER A 299 -10.29 -15.59 -5.53
N ILE A 300 -11.50 -15.08 -5.69
CA ILE A 300 -11.90 -14.34 -6.90
C ILE A 300 -11.03 -13.09 -7.09
N MET A 301 -10.83 -12.32 -6.02
CA MET A 301 -10.00 -11.12 -6.06
C MET A 301 -8.51 -11.44 -6.34
N ASN A 302 -7.99 -12.56 -5.83
CA ASN A 302 -6.64 -13.00 -6.17
C ASN A 302 -6.48 -13.22 -7.66
N HIS A 303 -7.43 -13.94 -8.30
CA HIS A 303 -7.43 -14.14 -9.74
C HIS A 303 -7.56 -12.85 -10.54
N LEU A 304 -8.42 -11.93 -10.09
CA LEU A 304 -8.55 -10.60 -10.71
C LEU A 304 -7.24 -9.79 -10.60
N LEU A 305 -6.59 -9.80 -9.44
CA LEU A 305 -5.33 -9.10 -9.22
C LEU A 305 -4.13 -9.79 -9.90
N ASN A 306 -4.22 -11.10 -10.13
CA ASN A 306 -3.25 -11.80 -10.98
C ASN A 306 -3.31 -11.28 -12.42
N ARG A 307 -4.50 -10.99 -12.97
CA ARG A 307 -4.66 -10.37 -14.29
C ARG A 307 -3.97 -9.02 -14.41
N VAL A 308 -3.96 -8.21 -13.34
CA VAL A 308 -3.21 -6.94 -13.32
C VAL A 308 -1.70 -7.15 -13.54
N VAL A 309 -1.17 -8.31 -13.12
CA VAL A 309 0.26 -8.66 -13.24
C VAL A 309 0.57 -9.45 -14.52
N THR A 310 -0.35 -10.27 -14.99
CA THR A 310 -0.10 -11.22 -16.10
C THR A 310 -0.87 -10.90 -17.37
N GLY A 311 -1.96 -10.16 -17.29
CA GLY A 311 -2.85 -9.86 -18.40
C GLY A 311 -2.22 -8.92 -19.45
N PRO A 312 -2.71 -8.94 -20.69
CA PRO A 312 -2.15 -8.16 -21.78
C PRO A 312 -2.20 -6.63 -21.54
N HIS A 313 -3.19 -6.18 -20.79
CA HIS A 313 -3.36 -4.76 -20.45
C HIS A 313 -3.01 -4.45 -18.99
N GLY A 314 -2.39 -5.41 -18.29
CA GLY A 314 -2.08 -5.30 -16.88
C GLY A 314 -1.05 -4.20 -16.57
N THR A 315 -1.43 -3.27 -15.68
CA THR A 315 -0.56 -2.17 -15.26
C THR A 315 0.60 -2.62 -14.38
N GLY A 316 0.51 -3.82 -13.81
CA GLY A 316 1.50 -4.40 -12.88
C GLY A 316 2.47 -5.40 -13.51
N ARG A 317 2.57 -5.49 -14.82
CA ARG A 317 3.40 -6.49 -15.54
C ARG A 317 4.88 -6.45 -15.14
N GLY A 318 5.38 -5.28 -14.72
CA GLY A 318 6.74 -5.13 -14.18
C GLY A 318 7.02 -5.96 -12.92
N ALA A 319 5.99 -6.39 -12.20
CA ALA A 319 6.12 -7.26 -11.01
C ALA A 319 5.98 -8.76 -11.33
N ASN A 320 5.72 -9.15 -12.57
CA ASN A 320 5.53 -10.55 -12.94
C ASN A 320 6.81 -11.38 -12.69
N ILE A 321 6.67 -12.44 -11.89
CA ILE A 321 7.70 -13.45 -11.66
C ILE A 321 7.19 -14.74 -12.31
N SER A 322 7.60 -15.00 -13.56
CA SER A 322 7.02 -16.03 -14.45
C SER A 322 6.92 -17.44 -13.86
N SER A 323 7.74 -17.75 -12.84
CA SER A 323 7.73 -19.06 -12.17
C SER A 323 6.89 -19.13 -10.91
N TRP A 324 6.18 -18.04 -10.56
CA TRP A 324 5.38 -17.92 -9.35
C TRP A 324 4.02 -17.28 -9.62
N GLU A 325 3.02 -17.70 -8.87
CA GLU A 325 1.75 -16.98 -8.82
C GLU A 325 1.95 -15.66 -8.10
N VAL A 326 1.59 -14.56 -8.75
CA VAL A 326 1.68 -13.20 -8.21
C VAL A 326 0.35 -12.50 -8.42
N TYR A 327 -0.21 -11.96 -7.35
CA TYR A 327 -1.30 -10.99 -7.45
C TYR A 327 -0.80 -9.60 -7.05
N GLY A 328 -1.38 -8.55 -7.57
CA GLY A 328 -0.96 -7.21 -7.15
C GLY A 328 -1.67 -6.08 -7.86
N LYS A 329 -1.38 -4.87 -7.41
CA LYS A 329 -1.96 -3.64 -7.95
C LYS A 329 -0.95 -2.51 -7.93
N THR A 330 -0.89 -1.77 -9.03
CA THR A 330 -0.17 -0.49 -9.14
C THR A 330 -1.01 0.66 -8.59
N GLY A 331 -0.35 1.68 -8.10
CA GLY A 331 -0.94 2.95 -7.73
C GLY A 331 -0.08 4.09 -8.24
N THR A 332 -0.74 5.08 -8.82
CA THR A 332 -0.12 6.32 -9.25
C THR A 332 -1.06 7.44 -8.83
N THR A 333 -0.52 8.52 -8.29
CA THR A 333 -1.30 9.71 -7.94
C THR A 333 -1.29 10.71 -9.09
N ASN A 334 -2.16 11.74 -8.99
CA ASN A 334 -2.21 12.82 -9.97
C ASN A 334 -0.81 13.42 -10.18
N ASP A 335 -0.51 13.76 -11.44
CA ASP A 335 0.78 14.30 -11.88
C ASP A 335 1.97 13.35 -11.60
N ASP A 336 1.71 12.04 -11.47
CA ASP A 336 2.73 11.00 -11.24
C ASP A 336 3.68 11.33 -10.08
N LYS A 337 3.13 11.82 -8.95
CA LYS A 337 3.94 12.22 -7.78
C LYS A 337 4.30 11.06 -6.87
N ASP A 338 3.46 10.03 -6.84
CA ASP A 338 3.63 8.81 -6.06
C ASP A 338 3.45 7.61 -6.96
N SER A 339 4.32 6.63 -6.83
CA SER A 339 4.23 5.33 -7.49
C SER A 339 4.21 4.22 -6.45
N TRP A 340 3.22 3.34 -6.56
CA TRP A 340 3.01 2.23 -5.66
C TRP A 340 2.93 0.91 -6.41
N PHE A 341 3.38 -0.14 -5.76
CA PHE A 341 3.00 -1.50 -6.08
C PHE A 341 2.82 -2.30 -4.79
N ILE A 342 1.69 -2.98 -4.68
CA ILE A 342 1.44 -3.90 -3.58
C ILE A 342 0.99 -5.21 -4.19
N GLY A 343 1.65 -6.29 -3.79
CA GLY A 343 1.35 -7.60 -4.32
C GLY A 343 1.83 -8.72 -3.41
N GLY A 344 1.31 -9.92 -3.65
CA GLY A 344 1.63 -11.10 -2.90
C GLY A 344 2.05 -12.26 -3.78
N THR A 345 2.81 -13.14 -3.16
CA THR A 345 3.18 -14.47 -3.61
C THR A 345 2.66 -15.48 -2.59
N PRO A 346 2.66 -16.79 -2.83
CA PRO A 346 2.20 -17.74 -1.81
C PRO A 346 2.96 -17.70 -0.48
N TYR A 347 4.14 -17.07 -0.42
CA TYR A 347 4.95 -16.94 0.78
C TYR A 347 4.75 -15.65 1.57
N ALA A 348 4.48 -14.54 0.88
CA ALA A 348 4.45 -13.25 1.51
C ALA A 348 3.73 -12.20 0.65
N VAL A 349 3.19 -11.19 1.31
CA VAL A 349 2.71 -9.96 0.71
C VAL A 349 3.70 -8.84 0.99
N ALA A 350 3.99 -8.01 -0.02
CA ALA A 350 4.90 -6.88 0.12
C ALA A 350 4.36 -5.65 -0.62
N GLY A 351 4.62 -4.49 -0.04
CA GLY A 351 4.27 -3.20 -0.62
C GLY A 351 5.50 -2.30 -0.76
N ILE A 352 5.48 -1.48 -1.78
CA ILE A 352 6.50 -0.47 -2.05
C ILE A 352 5.85 0.84 -2.48
N TRP A 353 6.32 1.92 -1.93
CA TRP A 353 6.11 3.27 -2.40
C TRP A 353 7.42 3.84 -2.95
N THR A 354 7.32 4.62 -4.03
CA THR A 354 8.44 5.35 -4.61
C THR A 354 8.00 6.75 -4.97
N GLY A 355 8.78 7.76 -4.58
CA GLY A 355 8.45 9.16 -4.79
C GLY A 355 9.53 10.10 -4.27
N TYR A 356 9.28 11.39 -4.35
CA TYR A 356 10.14 12.39 -3.73
C TYR A 356 9.64 12.77 -2.34
N LEU A 357 10.56 13.17 -1.45
CA LEU A 357 10.19 13.64 -0.10
C LEU A 357 9.23 14.84 -0.19
N THR A 358 9.55 15.82 -1.04
CA THR A 358 8.61 16.85 -1.45
C THR A 358 7.95 16.40 -2.75
N PRO A 359 6.62 16.17 -2.78
CA PRO A 359 5.93 15.59 -3.93
C PRO A 359 6.18 16.37 -5.22
N LYS A 360 6.65 15.69 -6.25
CA LYS A 360 6.82 16.20 -7.60
C LYS A 360 6.78 15.05 -8.60
N HIS A 361 6.57 15.37 -9.86
CA HIS A 361 6.49 14.41 -10.96
C HIS A 361 7.65 13.42 -10.99
N ILE A 362 7.33 12.14 -11.18
CA ILE A 362 8.25 11.02 -11.38
C ILE A 362 8.22 10.65 -12.86
N SER A 363 9.36 10.70 -13.52
CA SER A 363 9.44 10.40 -14.97
C SER A 363 9.14 8.93 -15.32
N THR A 364 9.28 8.01 -14.36
CA THR A 364 9.08 6.57 -14.56
C THR A 364 8.34 5.97 -13.36
N THR A 365 7.07 5.64 -13.55
CA THR A 365 6.22 5.07 -12.49
C THR A 365 6.36 3.55 -12.31
N THR A 366 7.12 2.88 -13.17
CA THR A 366 7.35 1.42 -13.10
C THR A 366 8.37 1.00 -12.03
N TYR A 367 9.10 1.94 -11.43
CA TYR A 367 10.13 1.61 -10.42
C TYR A 367 9.57 0.82 -9.23
N ALA A 368 8.37 1.13 -8.78
CA ALA A 368 7.75 0.40 -7.67
C ALA A 368 7.60 -1.10 -8.00
N SER A 369 6.98 -1.44 -9.13
CA SER A 369 6.74 -2.83 -9.53
C SER A 369 8.04 -3.59 -9.86
N THR A 370 8.98 -2.95 -10.54
CA THR A 370 10.25 -3.60 -10.92
C THR A 370 11.18 -3.81 -9.72
N THR A 371 11.22 -2.88 -8.76
CA THR A 371 12.00 -3.05 -7.53
C THR A 371 11.36 -4.10 -6.61
N TRP A 372 10.03 -4.12 -6.49
CA TRP A 372 9.31 -5.19 -5.81
C TRP A 372 9.70 -6.57 -6.39
N LYS A 373 9.68 -6.70 -7.72
CA LYS A 373 10.11 -7.93 -8.41
C LYS A 373 11.54 -8.30 -8.08
N LYS A 374 12.49 -7.35 -8.07
CA LYS A 374 13.90 -7.62 -7.73
C LYS A 374 14.05 -8.22 -6.34
N VAL A 375 13.38 -7.65 -5.34
CA VAL A 375 13.41 -8.18 -3.96
C VAL A 375 12.76 -9.55 -3.89
N MET A 376 11.52 -9.66 -4.36
CA MET A 376 10.73 -10.89 -4.21
C MET A 376 11.28 -12.05 -5.04
N SER A 377 11.86 -11.81 -6.22
CA SER A 377 12.51 -12.86 -7.00
C SER A 377 13.72 -13.46 -6.30
N LYS A 378 14.55 -12.63 -5.65
CA LYS A 378 15.67 -13.09 -4.84
C LYS A 378 15.19 -13.88 -3.62
N TYR A 379 14.18 -13.37 -2.92
CA TYR A 379 13.60 -14.02 -1.74
C TYR A 379 13.00 -15.40 -2.05
N LEU A 380 12.39 -15.55 -3.23
CA LEU A 380 11.78 -16.79 -3.67
C LEU A 380 12.78 -17.79 -4.29
N SER A 381 14.00 -17.34 -4.58
CA SER A 381 15.04 -18.20 -5.16
C SER A 381 15.38 -19.34 -4.20
N GLY A 382 15.34 -20.57 -4.71
CA GLY A 382 15.60 -21.78 -3.92
C GLY A 382 14.47 -22.24 -3.00
N LYS A 383 13.38 -21.47 -2.84
CA LYS A 383 12.23 -21.92 -2.05
C LYS A 383 11.42 -23.00 -2.79
N PRO A 384 10.83 -23.96 -2.05
CA PRO A 384 9.90 -24.92 -2.63
C PRO A 384 8.77 -24.23 -3.38
N LYS A 385 8.36 -24.80 -4.52
CA LYS A 385 7.23 -24.27 -5.29
C LYS A 385 5.93 -24.63 -4.60
N ILE A 386 5.20 -23.61 -4.16
CA ILE A 386 3.84 -23.74 -3.63
C ILE A 386 2.92 -22.78 -4.40
N LYS A 387 1.63 -23.06 -4.35
CA LYS A 387 0.56 -22.25 -4.95
C LYS A 387 -0.29 -21.62 -3.85
N PHE A 388 -1.08 -20.64 -4.22
CA PHE A 388 -2.13 -20.15 -3.33
C PHE A 388 -3.15 -21.27 -3.06
N SER A 389 -3.65 -21.29 -1.84
CA SER A 389 -4.79 -22.14 -1.48
C SER A 389 -6.07 -21.35 -1.72
N PHE A 390 -6.80 -21.70 -2.74
CA PHE A 390 -8.08 -21.08 -3.07
C PHE A 390 -9.24 -21.79 -2.39
N ASP A 391 -10.35 -21.08 -2.24
CA ASP A 391 -11.60 -21.64 -1.76
C ASP A 391 -12.07 -22.75 -2.73
N PRO A 392 -12.38 -23.98 -2.26
CA PRO A 392 -12.81 -25.08 -3.10
C PRO A 392 -14.15 -24.85 -3.80
N ASP A 393 -14.92 -23.87 -3.34
CA ASP A 393 -16.19 -23.48 -3.94
C ASP A 393 -16.01 -22.46 -5.08
N VAL A 394 -14.78 -21.98 -5.32
CA VAL A 394 -14.46 -21.11 -6.45
C VAL A 394 -14.02 -21.94 -7.64
N VAL A 395 -14.78 -21.86 -8.71
CA VAL A 395 -14.61 -22.64 -9.93
C VAL A 395 -14.36 -21.75 -11.15
N ALA A 396 -13.60 -22.27 -12.10
CA ALA A 396 -13.41 -21.63 -13.39
C ALA A 396 -14.61 -21.92 -14.31
N ALA A 397 -15.10 -20.89 -14.99
CA ALA A 397 -16.13 -21.05 -16.03
C ALA A 397 -15.92 -20.03 -17.15
N SER A 398 -16.31 -20.42 -18.38
CA SER A 398 -16.28 -19.52 -19.51
C SER A 398 -17.38 -18.47 -19.39
N PHE A 399 -17.09 -17.22 -19.73
CA PHE A 399 -18.05 -16.13 -19.78
C PHE A 399 -18.03 -15.39 -21.13
N CYS A 400 -19.13 -14.76 -21.48
CA CYS A 400 -19.27 -13.89 -22.62
C CYS A 400 -18.83 -12.47 -22.24
N PRO A 401 -17.76 -11.90 -22.82
CA PRO A 401 -17.29 -10.58 -22.47
C PRO A 401 -18.25 -9.44 -22.83
N LYS A 402 -19.20 -9.71 -23.74
CA LYS A 402 -20.22 -8.72 -24.16
C LYS A 402 -21.37 -8.59 -23.16
N SER A 403 -21.78 -9.69 -22.53
CA SER A 403 -22.88 -9.69 -21.55
C SER A 403 -22.41 -9.78 -20.11
N GLY A 404 -21.17 -10.22 -19.85
CA GLY A 404 -20.66 -10.52 -18.51
C GLY A 404 -21.28 -11.77 -17.87
N LEU A 405 -22.13 -12.51 -18.61
CA LEU A 405 -22.80 -13.73 -18.19
C LEU A 405 -21.97 -14.97 -18.56
N LEU A 406 -22.33 -16.15 -18.06
CA LEU A 406 -21.68 -17.40 -18.47
C LEU A 406 -21.85 -17.61 -19.99
N ALA A 407 -20.82 -18.13 -20.61
CA ALA A 407 -20.82 -18.32 -22.06
C ALA A 407 -21.91 -19.31 -22.50
N ASN A 408 -22.56 -18.98 -23.60
CA ASN A 408 -23.47 -19.86 -24.33
C ASN A 408 -22.70 -20.44 -25.54
N PRO A 409 -22.36 -21.73 -25.54
CA PRO A 409 -21.59 -22.33 -26.63
C PRO A 409 -22.26 -22.24 -28.00
N ALA A 410 -23.58 -22.05 -28.04
CA ALA A 410 -24.36 -21.97 -29.28
C ALA A 410 -24.41 -20.56 -29.89
N GLY A 411 -24.10 -19.49 -29.09
CA GLY A 411 -24.31 -18.11 -29.53
C GLY A 411 -23.12 -17.19 -29.31
N ASP A 412 -22.19 -17.52 -28.43
CA ASP A 412 -21.05 -16.64 -28.10
C ASP A 412 -19.83 -16.99 -28.96
N ALA A 413 -19.46 -16.09 -29.88
CA ALA A 413 -18.28 -16.25 -30.74
C ALA A 413 -16.95 -16.04 -29.98
N GLU A 414 -16.98 -15.25 -28.91
CA GLU A 414 -15.80 -14.95 -28.08
C GLU A 414 -16.11 -15.26 -26.62
N THR A 415 -15.21 -15.99 -25.97
CA THR A 415 -15.36 -16.34 -24.57
C THR A 415 -14.03 -16.15 -23.82
N GLN A 416 -14.13 -15.86 -22.53
CA GLN A 416 -13.01 -15.75 -21.62
C GLN A 416 -13.25 -16.63 -20.39
N ILE A 417 -12.20 -16.94 -19.63
CA ILE A 417 -12.32 -17.70 -18.38
C ILE A 417 -12.44 -16.71 -17.20
N GLY A 418 -13.50 -16.92 -16.41
CA GLY A 418 -13.71 -16.25 -15.13
C GLY A 418 -13.69 -17.23 -13.97
N TRP A 419 -13.68 -16.68 -12.75
CA TRP A 419 -13.67 -17.43 -11.50
C TRP A 419 -14.87 -17.04 -10.65
N TYR A 420 -15.65 -18.01 -10.20
CA TYR A 420 -16.95 -17.78 -9.59
C TYR A 420 -17.16 -18.67 -8.38
N ASP A 421 -17.84 -18.16 -7.37
CA ASP A 421 -18.42 -18.98 -6.33
C ASP A 421 -19.52 -19.86 -6.96
N LYS A 422 -19.36 -21.19 -6.88
CA LYS A 422 -20.32 -22.15 -7.48
C LYS A 422 -21.75 -21.99 -6.96
N ASN A 423 -21.92 -21.39 -5.76
CA ASN A 423 -23.20 -21.13 -5.16
C ASN A 423 -23.84 -19.79 -5.62
N LYS A 424 -23.09 -18.98 -6.38
CA LYS A 424 -23.49 -17.65 -6.87
C LYS A 424 -23.12 -17.45 -8.33
N MET A 425 -23.29 -18.50 -9.14
CA MET A 425 -22.96 -18.43 -10.57
C MET A 425 -23.84 -17.40 -11.30
N PRO A 426 -23.28 -16.62 -12.24
CA PRO A 426 -24.09 -15.78 -13.14
C PRO A 426 -25.04 -16.63 -14.00
N LEU A 427 -26.05 -15.98 -14.54
CA LEU A 427 -26.90 -16.61 -15.57
C LEU A 427 -26.10 -16.87 -16.83
N THR A 428 -26.60 -17.79 -17.67
CA THR A 428 -26.03 -18.06 -18.99
C THR A 428 -26.47 -16.98 -19.99
N CYS A 429 -25.55 -16.55 -20.86
CA CYS A 429 -25.81 -15.63 -21.95
C CYS A 429 -26.86 -16.23 -22.92
N ASP A 430 -27.78 -15.41 -23.40
CA ASP A 430 -28.78 -15.84 -24.41
C ASP A 430 -28.19 -15.95 -25.83
N GLY A 431 -26.95 -15.46 -26.01
CA GLY A 431 -26.27 -15.42 -27.32
C GLY A 431 -26.81 -14.32 -28.24
N ILE A 432 -27.80 -13.55 -27.78
CA ILE A 432 -28.44 -12.47 -28.53
C ILE A 432 -27.97 -11.14 -27.99
N HIS A 433 -26.87 -10.62 -28.52
CA HIS A 433 -26.31 -9.33 -28.07
C HIS A 433 -27.04 -8.12 -28.69
N MET A 434 -28.39 -8.16 -28.80
CA MET A 434 -29.18 -7.09 -29.38
C MET A 434 -29.11 -5.83 -28.52
N GLY A 435 -28.55 -4.75 -29.08
CA GLY A 435 -28.57 -3.41 -28.50
C GLY A 435 -27.25 -2.94 -27.86
N VAL A 436 -26.18 -3.69 -27.94
CA VAL A 436 -24.83 -3.15 -27.70
C VAL A 436 -24.24 -2.77 -29.06
N GLU A 437 -24.68 -1.63 -29.62
CA GLU A 437 -23.91 -0.98 -30.65
C GLU A 437 -22.55 -0.60 -30.06
N HIS A 438 -21.57 -1.50 -30.23
CA HIS A 438 -20.21 -1.04 -30.35
C HIS A 438 -20.23 -0.15 -31.61
N SER A 439 -19.96 1.11 -31.46
CA SER A 439 -19.45 1.88 -32.58
C SER A 439 -18.26 1.08 -33.11
N THR A 440 -18.50 0.30 -34.17
CA THR A 440 -17.46 -0.28 -35.00
C THR A 440 -16.83 0.85 -35.77
N SER A 441 -16.03 1.62 -35.09
CA SER A 441 -15.03 2.45 -35.67
C SER A 441 -13.72 1.65 -35.52
N SER A 442 -13.41 1.03 -36.65
CA SER A 442 -12.07 0.67 -37.08
C SER A 442 -11.24 -0.23 -36.17
N LYS A 443 -10.84 -1.35 -36.74
CA LYS A 443 -9.56 -2.04 -36.54
C LYS A 443 -8.99 -1.79 -35.13
N LEU A 444 -9.00 -2.81 -34.31
CA LEU A 444 -7.98 -2.94 -33.28
C LEU A 444 -6.64 -2.69 -33.95
N GLU A 445 -6.27 -1.43 -34.07
CA GLU A 445 -4.87 -1.09 -34.23
C GLU A 445 -4.24 -1.62 -32.95
N GLU A 446 -3.46 -2.64 -33.10
CA GLU A 446 -2.45 -3.03 -32.16
C GLU A 446 -1.61 -1.78 -31.96
N ASP A 447 -1.96 -0.96 -30.95
CA ASP A 447 -1.05 0.01 -30.40
C ASP A 447 0.09 -0.80 -29.78
N ASP A 448 1.05 -1.10 -30.64
CA ASP A 448 2.41 -1.51 -30.29
C ASP A 448 3.05 -0.32 -29.57
N ASP A 449 2.64 -0.09 -28.31
CA ASP A 449 3.41 0.75 -27.40
C ASP A 449 4.61 -0.06 -26.92
N ASN A 450 5.42 -0.42 -27.91
CA ASN A 450 6.76 -0.94 -27.77
C ASN A 450 7.67 0.26 -27.48
N SER A 451 7.52 0.89 -26.30
CA SER A 451 8.56 1.77 -25.78
C SER A 451 9.80 0.92 -25.55
N LYS A 452 10.59 0.84 -26.58
CA LYS A 452 11.91 0.24 -26.65
C LYS A 452 12.72 0.65 -25.43
N LEU A 453 13.01 -0.33 -24.61
CA LEU A 453 14.19 -0.34 -23.77
C LEU A 453 15.38 -0.53 -24.71
N ASN A 454 15.98 0.54 -25.15
CA ASN A 454 17.34 0.53 -25.65
C ASN A 454 18.24 1.01 -24.52
N PRO A 455 19.24 0.21 -24.15
CA PRO A 455 20.39 0.69 -23.42
C PRO A 455 21.40 1.26 -24.44
N ASP A 456 22.01 2.39 -24.08
CA ASP A 456 23.28 2.90 -24.56
C ASP A 456 23.36 3.26 -26.07
N GLU A 457 23.40 4.56 -26.29
CA GLU A 457 24.36 5.17 -27.26
C GLU A 457 24.59 6.62 -26.82
N ASP A 458 25.86 6.86 -26.43
CA ASP A 458 26.51 8.15 -26.41
C ASP A 458 26.58 8.66 -27.83
N ASP A 459 26.30 9.94 -28.05
CA ASP A 459 27.17 10.73 -28.91
C ASP A 459 26.90 12.24 -28.85
N GLU A 460 27.98 12.94 -29.09
CA GLU A 460 28.28 14.35 -28.90
C GLU A 460 27.60 15.31 -29.89
N ALA A 461 27.45 16.51 -29.33
CA ALA A 461 27.74 17.83 -29.91
C ALA A 461 27.24 18.23 -31.34
N SER A 462 26.51 19.33 -31.44
CA SER A 462 27.07 20.60 -31.95
C SER A 462 26.01 21.68 -32.23
N HIS A 463 26.33 22.85 -31.73
CA HIS A 463 26.24 24.22 -32.29
C HIS A 463 24.91 24.89 -32.70
N VAL A 464 24.58 25.91 -31.90
CA VAL A 464 24.44 27.37 -32.21
C VAL A 464 23.24 27.82 -33.06
N SER A 465 22.39 28.66 -32.50
CA SER A 465 22.29 30.06 -32.91
C SER A 465 21.40 30.89 -31.96
N GLU A 466 21.87 32.08 -31.74
CA GLU A 466 21.39 33.17 -30.92
C GLU A 466 20.04 33.75 -31.36
N GLY A 467 19.37 34.42 -30.43
CA GLY A 467 18.19 35.26 -30.69
C GLY A 467 17.66 35.93 -29.44
N GLU A 468 18.31 37.02 -29.08
CA GLU A 468 17.88 38.25 -28.43
C GLU A 468 16.71 38.26 -27.39
N GLN A 469 17.09 38.81 -26.25
CA GLN A 469 16.26 39.40 -25.16
C GLN A 469 15.52 40.67 -25.64
N PRO A 470 14.55 41.16 -24.80
CA PRO A 470 14.93 42.34 -24.04
C PRO A 470 14.63 42.27 -22.54
N GLU A 471 15.49 42.96 -21.84
CA GLU A 471 15.51 43.29 -20.43
C GLU A 471 14.32 44.18 -19.99
N THR A 472 13.86 44.00 -18.74
CA THR A 472 13.56 45.15 -17.88
C THR A 472 13.69 44.79 -16.41
N GLU A 473 14.64 45.46 -15.82
CA GLU A 473 14.76 46.11 -14.52
C GLU A 473 14.37 45.41 -13.20
N SER A 474 15.39 45.41 -12.41
CA SER A 474 15.56 45.18 -10.99
C SER A 474 14.65 45.98 -10.06
N LYS A 475 14.17 45.36 -8.99
CA LYS A 475 14.12 46.02 -7.65
C LYS A 475 14.57 45.03 -6.58
N LYS A 476 15.62 45.42 -5.90
CA LYS A 476 16.06 44.92 -4.59
C LYS A 476 14.98 45.24 -3.59
N ASP A 477 14.63 44.30 -2.72
CA ASP A 477 14.26 44.68 -1.37
C ASP A 477 14.70 43.61 -0.35
N THR A 478 15.10 44.15 0.73
CA THR A 478 15.84 43.74 1.90
C THR A 478 15.08 42.77 2.78
N GLY A 479 15.85 41.95 3.49
CA GLY A 479 15.44 40.93 4.43
C GLY A 479 14.49 41.37 5.55
N ASN A 480 13.70 40.41 5.97
CA ASN A 480 13.19 40.39 7.35
C ASN A 480 12.90 38.95 7.78
N SER A 481 13.64 38.54 8.78
CA SER A 481 13.42 37.33 9.58
C SER A 481 12.19 37.53 10.45
N PHE A 482 11.21 36.60 10.35
CA PHE A 482 10.13 36.50 11.31
C PHE A 482 10.26 35.22 12.14
N PRO A 483 10.11 35.32 13.48
CA PRO A 483 10.14 34.18 14.37
C PRO A 483 8.78 33.45 14.35
N LEU A 484 8.82 32.14 14.31
CA LEU A 484 7.67 31.25 14.49
C LEU A 484 7.19 31.29 15.95
N ASN A 485 6.06 31.94 16.18
CA ASN A 485 5.30 31.82 17.43
C ASN A 485 4.32 30.66 17.29
N LEU A 486 4.51 29.64 18.13
CA LEU A 486 3.55 28.54 18.35
C LEU A 486 2.45 29.05 19.31
N PRO A 487 1.17 28.79 19.08
CA PRO A 487 0.12 29.11 20.05
C PRO A 487 0.12 28.10 21.20
N GLU A 488 0.14 28.64 22.43
CA GLU A 488 -0.10 27.89 23.67
C GLU A 488 -1.54 27.36 23.71
N ILE A 489 -1.69 26.06 23.92
CA ILE A 489 -2.99 25.45 24.25
C ILE A 489 -3.19 25.54 25.75
N LYS A 490 -4.08 26.44 26.17
CA LYS A 490 -4.55 26.53 27.57
C LYS A 490 -5.53 25.42 27.88
N ASN A 491 -5.14 24.52 28.76
CA ASN A 491 -6.04 23.57 29.43
C ASN A 491 -7.01 24.29 30.34
N SER A 492 -8.31 24.18 30.08
CA SER A 492 -9.35 24.53 31.06
C SER A 492 -10.09 23.24 31.48
N PHE A 493 -9.61 22.63 32.53
CA PHE A 493 -10.42 21.69 33.31
C PHE A 493 -11.29 22.49 34.28
N ARG A 494 -12.60 22.43 34.12
CA ARG A 494 -13.57 22.77 35.15
C ARG A 494 -14.09 21.54 35.83
N ASP A 495 -13.69 21.39 37.04
CA ASP A 495 -14.18 20.49 38.07
C ASP A 495 -15.69 20.73 38.33
N LYS A 496 -16.51 19.68 38.25
CA LYS A 496 -17.85 19.64 38.84
C LYS A 496 -18.07 18.30 39.51
N THR A 497 -17.66 18.25 40.76
CA THR A 497 -18.19 17.31 41.73
C THR A 497 -19.63 17.67 42.05
N THR A 498 -20.59 16.76 41.85
CA THR A 498 -21.82 16.70 42.67
C THR A 498 -22.17 15.21 42.86
N ARG A 499 -22.11 14.87 44.13
CA ARG A 499 -22.65 13.60 44.70
C ARG A 499 -24.17 13.62 44.56
N SER A 500 -24.75 12.48 44.22
CA SER A 500 -26.08 12.08 44.74
C SER A 500 -26.10 10.58 44.99
N ALA A 501 -26.46 10.26 46.19
CA ALA A 501 -26.67 8.91 46.72
C ALA A 501 -27.98 8.32 46.20
N VAL A 502 -27.99 7.01 45.98
CA VAL A 502 -29.20 6.21 45.70
C VAL A 502 -29.32 5.17 46.82
N PRO A 503 -30.49 4.98 47.42
CA PRO A 503 -30.69 4.00 48.46
C PRO A 503 -31.00 2.61 47.88
N VAL A 504 -30.60 1.63 48.70
CA VAL A 504 -30.86 0.19 48.56
C VAL A 504 -32.36 -0.08 48.77
N GLY A 505 -32.92 -0.92 47.90
CA GLY A 505 -34.17 -1.62 48.01
C GLY A 505 -34.14 -2.81 47.06
#